data_e61a6d20b3cea2565bcf1b8faf471eb8
#
_entry.id   e61a6d20b3cea2565bcf1b8faf471eb8
#
_cell.length_a   1.000
_cell.length_b   1.000
_cell.length_c   1.000
_cell.angle_alpha   90.00
_cell.angle_beta   90.00
_cell.angle_gamma   90.00
#
_symmetry.space_group_name_H-M   'P 1'
#
loop_
_entity.id
_entity.type
_entity.pdbx_description
1 polymer ?
#
loop_
_entity_poly.entity_id
_entity_poly.type
_entity_poly.pdbx_seq_one_letter_code
_entity_poly.pdbx_strand_id
1 'polypeptide(L)'
;MVTVDLYAAQIDGFFRVPVDNLSAVGTLVSAVAQHLAAGTVVVSPDAGRIRMATEYANHLGAPVVVLHKRRRSGTDTEITHVVGDVRDRACLIIDDMIATGGTLADAIDAVSTGAHHRGNARSTARRCSGEARSPRGS
;
A
#
# COMPACT_ATOMS: atom_id res chain seq x y z
N MET A 1 2.61 -10.89 -28.62
CA MET A 1 1.91 -11.33 -27.40
C MET A 1 1.55 -10.08 -26.62
N VAL A 2 0.36 -10.02 -26.01
CA VAL A 2 -0.04 -8.88 -25.16
C VAL A 2 -0.10 -9.37 -23.71
N THR A 3 0.45 -8.59 -22.81
CA THR A 3 0.43 -8.83 -21.34
C THR A 3 -0.03 -7.57 -20.63
N VAL A 4 -0.42 -7.70 -19.38
CA VAL A 4 -0.78 -6.56 -18.53
C VAL A 4 0.01 -6.67 -17.24
N ASP A 5 0.69 -5.58 -16.86
CA ASP A 5 1.43 -5.43 -15.59
C ASP A 5 2.36 -6.61 -15.27
N LEU A 6 3.26 -6.95 -16.20
CA LEU A 6 4.30 -7.93 -15.91
C LEU A 6 5.09 -7.51 -14.65
N TYR A 7 5.29 -8.47 -13.76
CA TYR A 7 5.98 -8.27 -12.48
C TYR A 7 7.35 -7.59 -12.63
N ALA A 8 8.10 -7.97 -13.66
CA ALA A 8 9.40 -7.38 -13.98
C ALA A 8 9.53 -7.20 -15.49
N ALA A 9 9.93 -6.00 -15.92
CA ALA A 9 10.13 -5.68 -17.34
C ALA A 9 11.16 -6.62 -18.00
N GLN A 10 12.13 -7.15 -17.24
CA GLN A 10 13.13 -8.08 -17.73
C GLN A 10 12.54 -9.39 -18.26
N ILE A 11 11.31 -9.75 -17.87
CA ILE A 11 10.60 -10.94 -18.35
C ILE A 11 10.35 -10.85 -19.86
N ASP A 12 10.19 -9.64 -20.41
CA ASP A 12 10.02 -9.43 -21.85
C ASP A 12 11.15 -10.08 -22.68
N GLY A 13 12.38 -10.04 -22.15
CA GLY A 13 13.56 -10.60 -22.80
C GLY A 13 13.59 -12.14 -22.91
N PHE A 14 12.71 -12.86 -22.20
CA PHE A 14 12.62 -14.31 -22.28
C PHE A 14 11.71 -14.80 -23.42
N PHE A 15 10.88 -13.92 -23.96
CA PHE A 15 9.98 -14.28 -25.06
C PHE A 15 10.70 -14.17 -26.41
N ARG A 16 10.43 -15.13 -27.31
CA ARG A 16 10.95 -15.13 -28.69
C ARG A 16 10.01 -14.48 -29.70
N VAL A 17 9.00 -13.78 -29.19
CA VAL A 17 8.00 -13.04 -29.97
C VAL A 17 7.90 -11.62 -29.44
N PRO A 18 7.49 -10.66 -30.26
CA PRO A 18 7.21 -9.30 -29.74
C PRO A 18 6.20 -9.34 -28.61
N VAL A 19 6.48 -8.57 -27.55
CA VAL A 19 5.62 -8.45 -26.37
C VAL A 19 5.21 -7.00 -26.19
N ASP A 20 3.90 -6.77 -26.13
CA ASP A 20 3.31 -5.50 -25.73
C ASP A 20 2.86 -5.63 -24.26
N ASN A 21 3.59 -5.00 -23.36
CA ASN A 21 3.24 -4.98 -21.94
C ASN A 21 2.46 -3.71 -21.64
N LEU A 22 1.15 -3.87 -21.42
CA LEU A 22 0.24 -2.79 -21.08
C LEU A 22 0.24 -2.58 -19.57
N SER A 23 -0.11 -1.35 -19.12
CA SER A 23 -0.32 -1.06 -17.70
C SER A 23 -1.80 -0.80 -17.41
N ALA A 24 -2.32 -1.44 -16.36
CA ALA A 24 -3.66 -1.21 -15.85
C ALA A 24 -3.73 -0.03 -14.86
N VAL A 25 -2.59 0.55 -14.46
CA VAL A 25 -2.52 1.59 -13.43
C VAL A 25 -3.47 2.74 -13.72
N GLY A 26 -3.47 3.29 -14.95
CA GLY A 26 -4.35 4.40 -15.32
C GLY A 26 -5.83 4.07 -15.16
N THR A 27 -6.25 2.86 -15.53
CA THR A 27 -7.63 2.38 -15.39
C THR A 27 -8.00 2.22 -13.91
N LEU A 28 -7.12 1.59 -13.14
CA LEU A 28 -7.34 1.36 -11.70
C LEU A 28 -7.38 2.67 -10.92
N VAL A 29 -6.47 3.60 -11.22
CA VAL A 29 -6.47 4.95 -10.62
C VAL A 29 -7.78 5.66 -10.91
N SER A 30 -8.24 5.65 -12.16
CA SER A 30 -9.52 6.29 -12.54
C SER A 30 -10.71 5.69 -11.79
N ALA A 31 -10.70 4.38 -11.55
CA ALA A 31 -11.74 3.70 -10.81
C ALA A 31 -11.74 4.03 -9.32
N VAL A 32 -10.56 4.12 -8.68
CA VAL A 32 -10.48 4.37 -7.23
C VAL A 32 -10.54 5.86 -6.88
N ALA A 33 -10.10 6.76 -7.76
CA ALA A 33 -9.98 8.19 -7.47
C ALA A 33 -11.28 8.82 -6.94
N GLN A 34 -12.43 8.39 -7.46
CA GLN A 34 -13.75 8.88 -7.04
C GLN A 34 -14.12 8.46 -5.60
N HIS A 35 -13.45 7.48 -5.04
CA HIS A 35 -13.70 6.96 -3.68
C HIS A 35 -12.68 7.47 -2.66
N LEU A 36 -11.64 8.18 -3.11
CA LEU A 36 -10.57 8.67 -2.23
C LEU A 36 -10.96 10.00 -1.59
N ALA A 37 -10.66 10.11 -0.30
CA ALA A 37 -10.81 11.37 0.42
C ALA A 37 -9.70 12.37 0.03
N ALA A 38 -9.98 13.66 0.19
CA ALA A 38 -8.95 14.69 0.02
C ALA A 38 -7.79 14.44 1.00
N GLY A 39 -6.56 14.59 0.51
CA GLY A 39 -5.36 14.37 1.32
C GLY A 39 -4.98 12.89 1.52
N THR A 40 -5.60 11.98 0.77
CA THR A 40 -5.19 10.56 0.76
C THR A 40 -3.70 10.42 0.45
N VAL A 41 -3.03 9.49 1.10
CA VAL A 41 -1.64 9.10 0.85
C VAL A 41 -1.59 7.70 0.26
N VAL A 42 -0.63 7.47 -0.64
CA VAL A 42 -0.39 6.14 -1.21
C VAL A 42 0.65 5.41 -0.37
N VAL A 43 0.34 4.20 0.07
CA VAL A 43 1.18 3.41 0.96
C VAL A 43 1.78 2.23 0.22
N SER A 44 3.10 2.14 0.23
CA SER A 44 3.85 0.95 -0.16
C SER A 44 4.00 0.02 1.06
N PRO A 45 3.47 -1.22 1.04
CA PRO A 45 3.53 -2.13 2.19
C PRO A 45 4.93 -2.65 2.48
N ASP A 46 5.86 -2.51 1.53
CA ASP A 46 7.27 -2.85 1.67
C ASP A 46 8.15 -2.11 0.65
N ALA A 47 9.47 -2.28 0.75
CA ALA A 47 10.42 -1.65 -0.16
C ALA A 47 10.32 -2.16 -1.61
N GLY A 48 9.83 -3.37 -1.83
CA GLY A 48 9.68 -3.98 -3.16
C GLY A 48 8.58 -3.34 -3.99
N ARG A 49 7.60 -2.70 -3.35
CA ARG A 49 6.43 -2.09 -4.00
C ARG A 49 6.53 -0.57 -4.19
N ILE A 50 7.65 0.04 -3.79
CA ILE A 50 7.85 1.51 -3.89
C ILE A 50 7.61 2.01 -5.30
N ARG A 51 8.14 1.33 -6.33
CA ARG A 51 7.98 1.75 -7.73
C ARG A 51 6.51 1.80 -8.14
N MET A 52 5.76 0.75 -7.83
CA MET A 52 4.32 0.67 -8.12
C MET A 52 3.55 1.75 -7.36
N ALA A 53 3.77 1.87 -6.04
CA ALA A 53 3.11 2.89 -5.23
C ALA A 53 3.41 4.32 -5.73
N THR A 54 4.65 4.57 -6.18
CA THR A 54 5.05 5.86 -6.77
C THR A 54 4.29 6.14 -8.06
N GLU A 55 4.10 5.14 -8.91
CA GLU A 55 3.34 5.29 -10.15
C GLU A 55 1.88 5.68 -9.87
N TYR A 56 1.21 4.98 -8.95
CA TYR A 56 -0.14 5.35 -8.50
C TYR A 56 -0.19 6.76 -7.89
N ALA A 57 0.78 7.09 -7.04
CA ALA A 57 0.86 8.39 -6.39
C ALA A 57 1.02 9.53 -7.39
N ASN A 58 1.84 9.35 -8.43
CA ASN A 58 2.02 10.33 -9.50
C ASN A 58 0.70 10.60 -10.26
N HIS A 59 -0.06 9.54 -10.58
CA HIS A 59 -1.36 9.69 -11.23
C HIS A 59 -2.39 10.37 -10.34
N LEU A 60 -2.34 10.16 -9.03
CA LEU A 60 -3.28 10.72 -8.05
C LEU A 60 -2.85 12.10 -7.53
N GLY A 61 -1.63 12.56 -7.81
CA GLY A 61 -1.06 13.75 -7.19
C GLY A 61 -0.91 13.63 -5.68
N ALA A 62 -0.71 12.40 -5.17
CA ALA A 62 -0.67 12.07 -3.76
C ALA A 62 0.77 11.78 -3.27
N PRO A 63 1.10 12.02 -2.00
CA PRO A 63 2.40 11.63 -1.44
C PRO A 63 2.48 10.11 -1.25
N VAL A 64 3.72 9.58 -1.31
CA VAL A 64 4.02 8.17 -1.03
C VAL A 64 4.51 8.01 0.41
N VAL A 65 4.00 6.97 1.05
CA VAL A 65 4.47 6.48 2.35
C VAL A 65 4.99 5.07 2.18
N VAL A 66 6.12 4.76 2.80
CA VAL A 66 6.76 3.45 2.69
C VAL A 66 6.85 2.80 4.06
N LEU A 67 6.38 1.55 4.15
CA LEU A 67 6.51 0.72 5.33
C LEU A 67 7.76 -0.14 5.20
N HIS A 68 8.67 -0.03 6.18
CA HIS A 68 9.85 -0.90 6.23
C HIS A 68 9.58 -2.09 7.14
N LYS A 69 9.69 -3.30 6.58
CA LYS A 69 9.56 -4.56 7.30
C LYS A 69 10.94 -5.11 7.67
N ARG A 70 11.09 -5.59 8.91
CA ARG A 70 12.23 -6.38 9.35
C ARG A 70 11.78 -7.80 9.68
N ARG A 71 12.44 -8.80 9.10
CA ARG A 71 12.25 -10.20 9.50
C ARG A 71 12.97 -10.44 10.81
N ARG A 72 12.26 -10.90 11.84
CA ARG A 72 12.85 -11.28 13.13
C ARG A 72 13.36 -12.73 13.14
N SER A 73 12.57 -13.68 12.66
CA SER A 73 12.98 -15.06 12.38
C SER A 73 11.84 -15.82 11.71
N GLY A 74 12.13 -16.70 10.75
CA GLY A 74 11.14 -17.54 10.08
C GLY A 74 10.01 -16.77 9.39
N THR A 75 8.79 -16.90 9.87
CA THR A 75 7.58 -16.28 9.33
C THR A 75 7.21 -14.94 10.00
N ASP A 76 7.89 -14.56 11.09
CA ASP A 76 7.57 -13.35 11.85
C ASP A 76 8.17 -12.11 11.19
N THR A 77 7.28 -11.23 10.73
CA THR A 77 7.64 -9.96 10.08
C THR A 77 7.08 -8.82 10.93
N GLU A 78 7.91 -7.85 11.28
CA GLU A 78 7.51 -6.66 12.04
C GLU A 78 7.77 -5.41 11.18
N ILE A 79 6.79 -4.50 11.14
CA ILE A 79 7.00 -3.18 10.52
C ILE A 79 7.79 -2.33 11.52
N THR A 80 9.01 -1.98 11.14
CA THR A 80 9.94 -1.28 12.03
C THR A 80 9.95 0.22 11.81
N HIS A 81 9.66 0.69 10.60
CA HIS A 81 9.69 2.11 10.27
C HIS A 81 8.61 2.45 9.25
N VAL A 82 8.00 3.62 9.44
CA VAL A 82 7.11 4.28 8.47
C VAL A 82 7.83 5.53 7.97
N VAL A 83 8.10 5.57 6.67
CA VAL A 83 8.70 6.74 6.02
C VAL A 83 7.59 7.55 5.35
N GLY A 84 7.28 8.70 5.90
CA GLY A 84 6.17 9.55 5.51
C GLY A 84 5.19 9.80 6.66
N ASP A 85 4.13 10.56 6.40
CA ASP A 85 3.12 10.92 7.40
C ASP A 85 1.74 10.37 7.00
N VAL A 86 1.18 9.52 7.85
CA VAL A 86 -0.14 8.88 7.68
C VAL A 86 -1.18 9.39 8.68
N ARG A 87 -0.80 10.30 9.59
CA ARG A 87 -1.68 10.76 10.66
C ARG A 87 -2.87 11.52 10.11
N ASP A 88 -4.06 11.12 10.55
CA ASP A 88 -5.33 11.75 10.17
C ASP A 88 -5.56 11.79 8.65
N ARG A 89 -4.95 10.85 7.91
CA ARG A 89 -5.07 10.73 6.46
C ARG A 89 -5.70 9.41 6.06
N ALA A 90 -6.48 9.46 5.00
CA ALA A 90 -6.88 8.24 4.30
C ALA A 90 -5.65 7.61 3.62
N CYS A 91 -5.53 6.29 3.69
CA CYS A 91 -4.40 5.53 3.14
C CYS A 91 -4.87 4.60 2.04
N LEU A 92 -4.28 4.72 0.86
CA LEU A 92 -4.45 3.78 -0.25
C LEU A 92 -3.23 2.85 -0.28
N ILE A 93 -3.39 1.60 0.14
CA ILE A 93 -2.31 0.61 0.13
C ILE A 93 -2.27 -0.05 -1.24
N ILE A 94 -1.08 -0.11 -1.86
CA ILE A 94 -0.85 -0.69 -3.19
C ILE A 94 0.01 -1.93 -3.05
N ASP A 95 -0.53 -3.07 -3.48
CA ASP A 95 0.20 -4.33 -3.59
C ASP A 95 -0.20 -5.03 -4.89
N ASP A 96 0.68 -5.89 -5.44
CA ASP A 96 0.43 -6.62 -6.68
C ASP A 96 -0.24 -7.98 -6.45
N MET A 97 -0.15 -8.52 -5.24
CA MET A 97 -0.69 -9.83 -4.93
C MET A 97 -1.08 -9.98 -3.47
N ILE A 98 -2.28 -10.45 -3.23
CA ILE A 98 -2.76 -10.84 -1.90
C ILE A 98 -2.82 -12.38 -1.87
N ALA A 99 -1.81 -13.03 -1.29
CA ALA A 99 -1.78 -14.49 -1.14
C ALA A 99 -2.50 -14.92 0.16
N THR A 100 -1.89 -14.65 1.31
CA THR A 100 -2.46 -14.98 2.63
C THR A 100 -3.10 -13.78 3.33
N GLY A 101 -2.87 -12.58 2.81
CA GLY A 101 -3.33 -11.34 3.42
C GLY A 101 -2.44 -10.81 4.56
N GLY A 102 -1.43 -11.55 5.00
CA GLY A 102 -0.57 -11.14 6.11
C GLY A 102 0.11 -9.80 5.89
N THR A 103 0.71 -9.59 4.70
CA THR A 103 1.33 -8.30 4.35
C THR A 103 0.36 -7.14 4.44
N LEU A 104 -0.86 -7.34 3.96
CA LEU A 104 -1.89 -6.31 3.98
C LEU A 104 -2.38 -6.04 5.40
N ALA A 105 -2.61 -7.08 6.20
CA ALA A 105 -3.00 -6.95 7.61
C ALA A 105 -1.96 -6.15 8.41
N ASP A 106 -0.68 -6.52 8.31
CA ASP A 106 0.43 -5.80 8.95
C ASP A 106 0.48 -4.32 8.51
N ALA A 107 0.26 -4.05 7.21
CA ALA A 107 0.26 -2.69 6.69
C ALA A 107 -0.91 -1.87 7.25
N ILE A 108 -2.12 -2.46 7.31
CA ILE A 108 -3.30 -1.82 7.90
C ILE A 108 -3.06 -1.50 9.37
N ASP A 109 -2.54 -2.45 10.14
CA ASP A 109 -2.23 -2.25 11.56
C ASP A 109 -1.21 -1.12 11.75
N ALA A 110 -0.16 -1.10 10.93
CA ALA A 110 0.87 -0.07 11.01
C ALA A 110 0.34 1.33 10.72
N VAL A 111 -0.49 1.50 9.69
CA VAL A 111 -1.06 2.82 9.37
C VAL A 111 -2.15 3.23 10.36
N SER A 112 -2.92 2.27 10.90
CA SER A 112 -3.99 2.52 11.87
C SER A 112 -3.46 2.90 13.24
N THR A 113 -2.34 2.31 13.66
CA THR A 113 -1.69 2.64 14.95
C THR A 113 -0.85 3.91 14.87
N GLY A 114 -0.70 4.49 13.70
CA GLY A 114 0.17 5.65 13.48
C GLY A 114 1.61 5.34 13.90
N ALA A 115 2.11 4.14 13.57
CA ALA A 115 3.40 3.61 14.03
C ALA A 115 4.57 4.53 13.65
N HIS A 116 4.69 5.62 14.42
CA HIS A 116 5.86 6.47 14.40
C HIS A 116 6.94 5.85 15.27
N HIS A 117 7.81 5.06 14.68
CA HIS A 117 9.10 4.84 15.29
C HIS A 117 10.03 6.01 14.97
N ARG A 118 9.74 7.19 15.56
CA ARG A 118 10.82 8.11 15.92
C ARG A 118 11.43 7.53 17.18
N GLY A 119 12.72 7.27 17.15
CA GLY A 119 13.45 7.04 18.37
C GLY A 119 13.04 8.09 19.42
N ASN A 120 12.58 7.59 20.57
CA ASN A 120 12.39 8.33 21.79
C ASN A 120 11.31 9.44 21.79
N ALA A 121 10.01 9.06 21.90
CA ALA A 121 9.01 9.88 22.61
C ALA A 121 7.75 9.05 22.92
N ARG A 122 7.27 9.19 24.12
CA ARG A 122 6.20 8.50 24.85
C ARG A 122 4.91 8.33 24.04
N SER A 123 4.35 7.11 24.08
CA SER A 123 3.05 6.76 23.54
C SER A 123 1.92 7.61 24.15
N THR A 124 1.11 8.19 23.27
CA THR A 124 -0.26 8.55 23.63
C THR A 124 -1.15 7.95 22.56
N ALA A 125 -1.63 6.75 22.85
CA ALA A 125 -2.63 6.07 22.03
C ALA A 125 -3.93 6.87 22.10
N ARG A 126 -4.37 7.43 20.96
CA ARG A 126 -5.77 7.81 20.75
C ARG A 126 -6.39 6.80 19.80
N ARG A 127 -7.35 6.06 20.32
CA ARG A 127 -8.19 5.13 19.57
C ARG A 127 -9.02 5.91 18.55
N CYS A 128 -8.91 5.57 17.28
CA CYS A 128 -9.97 5.84 16.32
C CYS A 128 -11.04 4.77 16.50
N SER A 129 -12.08 5.09 17.28
CA SER A 129 -13.30 4.30 17.35
C SER A 129 -14.19 4.64 16.15
N GLY A 130 -14.00 3.91 15.07
CA GLY A 130 -14.97 3.85 13.97
C GLY A 130 -16.05 2.84 14.33
N GLU A 131 -17.18 3.29 14.87
CA GLU A 131 -18.38 2.47 15.05
C GLU A 131 -18.91 2.04 13.69
N ALA A 132 -18.72 0.76 13.37
CA ALA A 132 -19.51 0.09 12.35
C ALA A 132 -20.94 -0.05 12.88
N ARG A 133 -21.85 0.82 12.46
CA ARG A 133 -23.28 0.65 12.69
C ARG A 133 -23.79 -0.54 11.87
N SER A 134 -24.06 -1.62 12.55
CA SER A 134 -24.86 -2.73 12.03
C SER A 134 -26.33 -2.28 11.89
N PRO A 135 -27.01 -2.47 10.74
CA PRO A 135 -28.44 -2.28 10.66
C PRO A 135 -29.13 -3.47 11.33
N ARG A 136 -29.77 -3.22 12.47
CA ARG A 136 -30.73 -4.18 13.03
C ARG A 136 -32.02 -4.05 12.24
N GLY A 137 -32.45 -5.20 11.71
CA GLY A 137 -33.74 -5.36 11.08
C GLY A 137 -34.94 -5.24 12.06
N SER A 138 -36.00 -4.83 11.51
CA SER A 138 -37.38 -5.14 11.93
C SER A 138 -38.13 -5.59 10.70
#